data_d84c3d57cedef05ac0c2b8152073e9dc
#
_entry.id   d84c3d57cedef05ac0c2b8152073e9dc
#
_cell.length_a   1.000
_cell.length_b   1.000
_cell.length_c   1.000
_cell.angle_alpha   90.00
_cell.angle_beta   90.00
_cell.angle_gamma   90.00
#
_symmetry.space_group_name_H-M   'P 1'
#
loop_
_entity.id
_entity.type
_entity.pdbx_description
1 polymer ?
#
loop_
_entity_poly.entity_id
_entity_poly.type
_entity_poly.pdbx_seq_one_letter_code
_entity_poly.pdbx_strand_id
1 'polypeptide(L)'
;MLTITGTVGSTGKYLVTGLPVDTKTHAVLKIAFENQTSGTNLGLFAGTDADFTAGSGGLQLSDSGGPGFIFLTIIDTHKLSGKIIYVVREVGTADSQFSLSVD
;
A
#
# COMPACT_ATOMS: atom_id res chain seq x y z
N MET A 1 2.79 -2.51 -17.35
CA MET A 1 3.03 -1.94 -16.01
C MET A 1 1.87 -1.04 -15.62
N LEU A 2 1.36 -1.20 -14.42
CA LEU A 2 0.32 -0.35 -13.85
C LEU A 2 0.95 0.60 -12.85
N THR A 3 0.60 1.88 -12.91
CA THR A 3 1.05 2.87 -11.94
C THR A 3 -0.15 3.50 -11.25
N ILE A 4 -0.14 3.50 -9.94
CA ILE A 4 -1.17 4.10 -9.09
C ILE A 4 -0.50 5.19 -8.27
N THR A 5 -1.05 6.40 -8.30
CA THR A 5 -0.58 7.51 -7.50
C THR A 5 -1.70 8.02 -6.60
N GLY A 6 -1.33 8.59 -5.47
CA GLY A 6 -2.31 9.14 -4.56
C GLY A 6 -1.67 10.03 -3.51
N THR A 7 -2.52 10.61 -2.68
CA THR A 7 -2.10 11.47 -1.58
C THR A 7 -2.80 11.00 -0.31
N VAL A 8 -2.02 10.65 0.70
CA VAL A 8 -2.54 10.37 2.03
C VAL A 8 -2.80 11.71 2.72
N GLY A 9 -4.06 12.08 2.84
CA GLY A 9 -4.48 13.36 3.40
C GLY A 9 -4.68 13.31 4.91
N SER A 10 -5.60 14.14 5.40
CA SER A 10 -5.82 14.33 6.84
C SER A 10 -6.32 13.08 7.57
N THR A 11 -6.95 12.14 6.87
CA THR A 11 -7.38 10.87 7.48
C THR A 11 -6.21 9.95 7.81
N GLY A 12 -5.04 10.18 7.21
CA GLY A 12 -3.85 9.35 7.41
C GLY A 12 -3.87 8.01 6.69
N LYS A 13 -4.83 7.76 5.82
CA LYS A 13 -4.97 6.50 5.09
C LYS A 13 -5.51 6.73 3.69
N TYR A 14 -5.21 5.76 2.80
CA TYR A 14 -5.62 5.80 1.40
C TYR A 14 -5.93 4.40 0.92
N LEU A 15 -7.14 4.18 0.39
CA LEU A 15 -7.53 2.90 -0.19
C LEU A 15 -6.97 2.78 -1.60
N VAL A 16 -6.13 1.76 -1.83
CA VAL A 16 -5.58 1.49 -3.16
C VAL A 16 -6.58 0.62 -3.92
N THR A 17 -6.99 1.10 -5.08
CA THR A 17 -7.91 0.37 -5.96
C THR A 17 -7.22 0.05 -7.28
N GLY A 18 -7.71 -0.98 -7.97
CA GLY A 18 -7.23 -1.33 -9.30
C GLY A 18 -5.99 -2.21 -9.35
N LEU A 19 -5.52 -2.72 -8.21
CA LEU A 19 -4.43 -3.69 -8.20
C LEU A 19 -4.90 -5.00 -8.84
N PRO A 20 -4.07 -5.61 -9.72
CA PRO A 20 -4.42 -6.88 -10.36
C PRO A 20 -4.18 -8.05 -9.40
N VAL A 21 -5.01 -8.16 -8.37
CA VAL A 21 -4.98 -9.28 -7.44
C VAL A 21 -5.93 -10.36 -7.95
N ASP A 22 -5.39 -11.53 -8.26
CA ASP A 22 -6.18 -12.67 -8.68
C ASP A 22 -6.50 -13.55 -7.47
N THR A 23 -7.80 -13.74 -7.20
CA THR A 23 -8.27 -14.54 -6.09
C THR A 23 -8.39 -16.03 -6.41
N LYS A 24 -8.19 -16.42 -7.68
CA LYS A 24 -8.42 -17.80 -8.15
C LYS A 24 -7.14 -18.55 -8.47
N THR A 25 -6.06 -17.85 -8.79
CA THR A 25 -4.79 -18.46 -9.17
C THR A 25 -3.65 -17.88 -8.36
N HIS A 26 -2.55 -18.62 -8.29
CA HIS A 26 -1.31 -18.14 -7.69
C HIS A 26 -0.58 -17.29 -8.72
N ALA A 27 -0.47 -16.01 -8.46
CA ALA A 27 0.23 -15.09 -9.32
C ALA A 27 1.36 -14.40 -8.53
N VAL A 28 2.40 -14.01 -9.23
CA VAL A 28 3.48 -13.20 -8.68
C VAL A 28 3.21 -11.74 -9.00
N LEU A 29 3.30 -10.89 -8.00
CA LEU A 29 3.11 -9.46 -8.13
C LEU A 29 4.37 -8.75 -7.65
N LYS A 30 4.98 -7.95 -8.52
CA LYS A 30 6.15 -7.13 -8.17
C LYS A 30 5.69 -5.69 -8.02
N ILE A 31 5.99 -5.11 -6.87
CA ILE A 31 5.54 -3.77 -6.51
C ILE A 31 6.75 -2.90 -6.20
N ALA A 32 6.78 -1.70 -6.80
CA ALA A 32 7.66 -0.62 -6.38
C ALA A 32 6.80 0.44 -5.70
N PHE A 33 7.07 0.71 -4.42
CA PHE A 33 6.32 1.66 -3.62
C PHE A 33 7.23 2.83 -3.25
N GLU A 34 6.82 4.04 -3.63
CA GLU A 34 7.57 5.25 -3.37
C GLU A 34 6.78 6.19 -2.47
N ASN A 35 7.38 6.60 -1.35
CA ASN A 35 6.92 7.73 -0.57
C ASN A 35 7.68 8.98 -1.05
N GLN A 36 6.96 9.97 -1.59
CA GLN A 36 7.54 11.17 -2.20
C GLN A 36 7.63 12.34 -1.23
N THR A 37 7.11 12.21 -0.01
CA THR A 37 7.01 13.32 0.93
C THR A 37 8.01 13.16 2.08
N SER A 38 8.90 14.13 2.21
CA SER A 38 9.89 14.18 3.28
C SER A 38 9.23 14.29 4.66
N GLY A 39 9.82 13.66 5.66
CA GLY A 39 9.36 13.73 7.04
C GLY A 39 8.19 12.82 7.37
N THR A 40 7.82 11.93 6.47
CA THR A 40 6.72 10.98 6.68
C THR A 40 7.19 9.55 6.47
N ASN A 41 6.46 8.59 7.05
CA ASN A 41 6.62 7.18 6.77
C ASN A 41 5.27 6.60 6.39
N LEU A 42 5.20 5.94 5.23
CA LEU A 42 3.99 5.32 4.71
C LEU A 42 4.13 3.82 4.72
N GLY A 43 3.16 3.14 5.34
CA GLY A 43 3.05 1.69 5.31
C GLY A 43 2.05 1.22 4.26
N LEU A 44 2.39 0.13 3.57
CA LEU A 44 1.50 -0.55 2.63
C LEU A 44 0.95 -1.80 3.30
N PHE A 45 -0.37 -1.93 3.33
CA PHE A 45 -1.05 -2.96 4.11
C PHE A 45 -2.06 -3.73 3.27
N ALA A 46 -2.32 -4.97 3.70
CA ALA A 46 -3.45 -5.76 3.24
C ALA A 46 -4.32 -6.14 4.44
N GLY A 47 -5.62 -5.94 4.36
CA GLY A 47 -6.51 -6.22 5.47
C GLY A 47 -7.97 -6.22 5.07
N THR A 48 -8.84 -6.20 6.07
CA THR A 48 -10.28 -6.08 5.89
C THR A 48 -10.71 -4.62 5.83
N ASP A 49 -11.97 -4.38 5.46
CA ASP A 49 -12.55 -3.03 5.51
C ASP A 49 -12.48 -2.45 6.92
N ALA A 50 -12.69 -3.28 7.94
CA ALA A 50 -12.60 -2.85 9.34
C ALA A 50 -11.16 -2.44 9.70
N ASP A 51 -10.15 -3.17 9.22
CA ASP A 51 -8.74 -2.82 9.43
C ASP A 51 -8.43 -1.46 8.80
N PHE A 52 -8.89 -1.22 7.59
CA PHE A 52 -8.72 0.06 6.93
C PHE A 52 -9.40 1.20 7.71
N THR A 53 -10.62 1.00 8.14
CA THR A 53 -11.37 2.00 8.90
C THR A 53 -10.66 2.34 10.21
N ALA A 54 -10.14 1.34 10.90
CA ALA A 54 -9.39 1.55 12.14
C ALA A 54 -8.00 2.13 11.90
N GLY A 55 -7.42 1.92 10.70
CA GLY A 55 -6.02 2.29 10.41
C GLY A 55 -5.01 1.39 11.10
N SER A 56 -5.43 0.20 11.52
CA SER A 56 -4.59 -0.77 12.23
C SER A 56 -5.18 -2.17 12.12
N GLY A 57 -4.37 -3.18 12.40
CA GLY A 57 -4.80 -4.59 12.42
C GLY A 57 -4.55 -5.35 11.14
N GLY A 58 -4.23 -4.69 10.04
CA GLY A 58 -3.89 -5.34 8.78
C GLY A 58 -2.48 -5.90 8.77
N LEU A 59 -2.20 -6.74 7.77
CA LEU A 59 -0.86 -7.25 7.50
C LEU A 59 -0.04 -6.17 6.79
N GLN A 60 1.06 -5.76 7.39
CA GLN A 60 1.98 -4.84 6.75
C GLN A 60 2.80 -5.55 5.69
N LEU A 61 2.70 -5.08 4.43
CA LEU A 61 3.45 -5.62 3.31
C LEU A 61 4.81 -4.93 3.18
N SER A 62 4.86 -3.63 3.46
CA SER A 62 6.05 -2.82 3.30
C SER A 62 5.89 -1.49 4.00
N ASP A 63 7.00 -0.75 4.18
CA ASP A 63 6.96 0.64 4.59
C ASP A 63 8.05 1.43 3.87
N SER A 64 7.83 2.73 3.72
CA SER A 64 8.78 3.62 3.06
C SER A 64 8.83 4.96 3.79
N GLY A 65 10.01 5.30 4.30
CA GLY A 65 10.31 6.65 4.77
C GLY A 65 10.54 7.57 3.57
N GLY A 66 10.02 8.79 3.63
CA GLY A 66 10.10 9.69 2.49
C GLY A 66 11.25 10.67 2.53
N PRO A 67 11.82 11.00 1.38
CA PRO A 67 11.56 10.35 0.10
C PRO A 67 12.31 9.01 -0.01
N GLY A 68 11.66 8.00 -0.53
CA GLY A 68 12.30 6.69 -0.66
C GLY A 68 11.46 5.66 -1.38
N PHE A 69 12.13 4.62 -1.85
CA PHE A 69 11.54 3.49 -2.55
C PHE A 69 11.68 2.21 -1.76
N ILE A 70 10.67 1.35 -1.87
CA ILE A 70 10.71 -0.04 -1.43
C ILE A 70 10.25 -0.91 -2.59
N PHE A 71 10.96 -2.01 -2.80
CA PHE A 71 10.56 -3.04 -3.75
C PHE A 71 10.14 -4.29 -2.99
N LEU A 72 9.01 -4.86 -3.37
CA LEU A 72 8.55 -6.11 -2.77
C LEU A 72 7.97 -7.03 -3.84
N THR A 73 7.99 -8.32 -3.54
CA THR A 73 7.41 -9.35 -4.38
C THR A 73 6.39 -10.13 -3.57
N ILE A 74 5.15 -10.16 -4.05
CA ILE A 74 4.11 -11.00 -3.50
C ILE A 74 4.09 -12.27 -4.36
N ILE A 75 4.48 -13.39 -3.77
CA ILE A 75 4.66 -14.65 -4.50
C ILE A 75 3.32 -15.33 -4.76
N ASP A 76 2.36 -15.12 -3.89
CA ASP A 76 1.07 -15.79 -3.97
C ASP A 76 -0.04 -14.79 -3.67
N THR A 77 -0.58 -14.17 -4.73
CA THR A 77 -1.65 -13.17 -4.59
C THR A 77 -2.95 -13.79 -4.10
N HIS A 78 -3.10 -15.13 -4.20
CA HIS A 78 -4.28 -15.82 -3.67
C HIS A 78 -4.42 -15.62 -2.16
N LYS A 79 -3.33 -15.47 -1.44
CA LYS A 79 -3.33 -15.18 0.00
C LYS A 79 -3.92 -13.81 0.34
N LEU A 80 -4.05 -12.94 -0.66
CA LEU A 80 -4.68 -11.63 -0.51
C LEU A 80 -6.18 -11.67 -0.83
N SER A 81 -6.73 -12.85 -1.14
CA SER A 81 -8.15 -13.03 -1.44
C SER A 81 -9.01 -12.49 -0.29
N GLY A 82 -9.99 -11.67 -0.63
CA GLY A 82 -10.85 -11.04 0.36
C GLY A 82 -10.21 -9.89 1.13
N LYS A 83 -8.98 -9.54 0.81
CA LYS A 83 -8.27 -8.41 1.42
C LYS A 83 -8.30 -7.20 0.51
N ILE A 84 -8.31 -6.03 1.12
CA ILE A 84 -8.08 -4.77 0.42
C ILE A 84 -6.64 -4.30 0.68
N ILE A 85 -6.13 -3.50 -0.23
CA ILE A 85 -4.80 -2.91 -0.11
C ILE A 85 -4.97 -1.43 0.23
N TYR A 86 -4.23 -0.96 1.21
CA TYR A 86 -4.32 0.44 1.65
C TYR A 86 -2.97 0.94 2.16
N VAL A 87 -2.84 2.27 2.18
CA VAL A 87 -1.65 2.97 2.68
C VAL A 87 -2.01 3.70 3.96
N VAL A 88 -1.15 3.62 4.95
CA VAL A 88 -1.32 4.33 6.24
C VAL A 88 -0.08 5.17 6.49
N ARG A 89 -0.28 6.44 6.85
CA ARG A 89 0.82 7.28 7.32
C ARG A 89 1.13 6.92 8.76
N GLU A 90 2.29 6.33 8.98
CA GLU A 90 2.72 5.85 10.28
C GLU A 90 3.48 6.90 11.07
N VAL A 91 4.17 7.79 10.38
CA VAL A 91 4.97 8.87 10.98
C VAL A 91 4.73 10.16 10.21
N GLY A 92 4.61 11.27 10.93
CA GLY A 92 4.41 12.58 10.33
C GLY A 92 2.93 12.96 10.20
N THR A 93 2.68 14.21 9.84
CA THR A 93 1.33 14.77 9.72
C THR A 93 1.07 15.45 8.39
N ALA A 94 2.10 15.62 7.56
CA ALA A 94 1.96 16.27 6.27
C ALA A 94 1.21 15.38 5.27
N ASP A 95 0.43 15.98 4.38
CA ASP A 95 -0.15 15.29 3.24
C ASP A 95 0.96 14.59 2.47
N SER A 96 0.81 13.29 2.26
CA SER A 96 1.90 12.44 1.82
C SER A 96 1.60 11.86 0.45
N GLN A 97 2.36 12.29 -0.56
CA GLN A 97 2.22 11.78 -1.92
C GLN A 97 2.98 10.48 -2.07
N PHE A 98 2.38 9.53 -2.78
CA PHE A 98 3.02 8.25 -3.07
C PHE A 98 2.76 7.82 -4.50
N SER A 99 3.60 6.93 -4.97
CA SER A 99 3.45 6.23 -6.24
C SER A 99 3.65 4.73 -6.00
N LEU A 100 2.84 3.93 -6.66
CA LEU A 100 2.91 2.47 -6.59
C LEU A 100 2.88 1.94 -8.02
N SER A 101 3.94 1.24 -8.40
CA SER A 101 4.06 0.63 -9.72
C SER A 101 3.99 -0.87 -9.57
N VAL A 102 3.18 -1.51 -10.41
CA VAL A 102 2.92 -2.95 -10.36
C VAL A 102 3.24 -3.57 -11.70
N ASP A 103 3.98 -4.67 -11.65
CA ASP A 103 4.38 -5.40 -12.84
C ASP A 103 3.84 -6.83 -12.81
#